data_94c5c5c594f39cbc725611569ca6018f
#
_entry.id   94c5c5c594f39cbc725611569ca6018f
#
_cell.length_a   1.000
_cell.length_b   1.000
_cell.length_c   1.000
_cell.angle_alpha   90.00
_cell.angle_beta   90.00
_cell.angle_gamma   90.00
#
_symmetry.space_group_name_H-M   'P 1'
#
loop_
_entity.id
_entity.type
_entity.pdbx_description
1 polymer ?
#
loop_
_entity_poly.entity_id
_entity_poly.type
_entity_poly.pdbx_seq_one_letter_code
_entity_poly.pdbx_strand_id
1 'polypeptide(L)'
;YCSTYDCDHKLMRKIPYFWEKSNSIKMSNLFNPRDITWLAFNERVLQEAMDVEVPLHLRIRFLGIFSNNLDEFFRVRVAGLKRAMDFKEKYISESFYQPPTKILQKITEVVIKQQQDFDKTWKKILVEMADQNVFIKNSKDLTTAQKEFVVKYFDEMVESNVIPILLNENSPMPYLRDKSLYLGIAMRTKQFQYECKYAIIEIPSRVLGRFVLLPSEDESKNVILLEDVITYNLPHIFSYFGYDDFEAHCFKVTKDAEFDLDNDIKTTLAQKIEKGIKSRRKGKPTRFVFD
;
A
#
# COMPACT_ATOMS: atom_id res chain seq x y z
N TYR A 1 6.66 21.01 16.94
CA TYR A 1 7.52 20.95 18.14
C TYR A 1 8.23 19.61 18.12
N CYS A 2 9.47 19.64 17.69
CA CYS A 2 10.37 18.49 17.67
C CYS A 2 11.21 18.61 18.95
N SER A 3 10.95 17.77 19.95
CA SER A 3 11.81 17.66 21.12
C SER A 3 12.94 16.68 20.79
N THR A 4 14.14 17.19 20.96
CA THR A 4 15.43 16.50 20.88
C THR A 4 15.44 15.24 21.73
N TYR A 5 15.53 14.07 21.06
CA TYR A 5 16.01 12.84 21.70
C TYR A 5 17.48 12.68 21.41
N ASP A 6 18.24 12.66 22.49
CA ASP A 6 19.66 12.32 22.53
C ASP A 6 19.86 10.94 21.89
N CYS A 7 20.41 10.94 20.67
CA CYS A 7 20.85 9.72 20.01
C CYS A 7 22.17 9.28 20.64
N ASP A 8 22.10 8.21 21.42
CA ASP A 8 23.23 7.56 22.04
C ASP A 8 24.29 7.21 20.98
N HIS A 9 25.41 7.90 21.04
CA HIS A 9 26.55 7.79 20.11
C HIS A 9 27.20 6.38 20.02
N LYS A 10 26.72 5.43 20.82
CA LYS A 10 27.21 4.03 20.82
C LYS A 10 26.63 3.14 19.72
N LEU A 11 25.47 3.49 19.16
CA LEU A 11 24.84 2.69 18.09
C LEU A 11 25.48 2.92 16.71
N MET A 12 26.15 4.06 16.50
CA MET A 12 26.77 4.39 15.22
C MET A 12 28.13 3.67 14.98
N ARG A 13 28.69 3.00 15.98
CA ARG A 13 30.04 2.37 15.87
C ARG A 13 30.04 0.92 15.37
N LYS A 14 28.89 0.33 15.05
CA LYS A 14 28.79 -1.06 14.55
C LYS A 14 28.34 -1.17 13.09
N ILE A 15 28.47 -0.12 12.29
CA ILE A 15 28.30 -0.25 10.84
C ILE A 15 29.63 -0.76 10.29
N PRO A 16 29.75 -2.03 9.86
CA PRO A 16 30.98 -2.50 9.23
C PRO A 16 31.20 -1.72 7.94
N TYR A 17 32.41 -1.20 7.78
CA TYR A 17 32.90 -0.67 6.52
C TYR A 17 32.84 -1.76 5.43
N PHE A 18 31.80 -1.74 4.63
CA PHE A 18 31.61 -2.68 3.51
C PHE A 18 32.20 -2.11 2.21
N TRP A 19 33.43 -1.54 2.28
CA TRP A 19 34.14 -0.99 1.11
C TRP A 19 35.27 -1.86 0.57
N GLU A 20 35.56 -3.01 1.17
CA GLU A 20 36.62 -3.89 0.70
C GLU A 20 36.08 -5.27 0.33
N LYS A 21 35.51 -5.41 -0.85
CA LYS A 21 35.64 -6.57 -1.74
C LYS A 21 34.76 -6.37 -3.00
N SER A 22 35.28 -5.62 -3.96
CA SER A 22 34.86 -5.77 -5.34
C SER A 22 36.08 -5.65 -6.25
N ASN A 23 36.79 -6.76 -6.41
CA ASN A 23 37.74 -6.91 -7.48
C ASN A 23 37.03 -7.23 -8.79
N SER A 24 37.35 -6.47 -9.84
CA SER A 24 37.07 -6.68 -11.26
C SER A 24 35.61 -6.62 -11.71
N ILE A 25 34.96 -5.49 -11.52
CA ILE A 25 33.75 -5.14 -12.30
C ILE A 25 34.23 -4.31 -13.49
N LYS A 26 33.94 -4.78 -14.72
CA LYS A 26 34.19 -4.01 -15.97
C LYS A 26 33.60 -2.62 -15.83
N MET A 27 34.33 -1.57 -16.16
CA MET A 27 33.92 -0.16 -16.03
C MET A 27 32.59 0.21 -16.69
N SER A 28 32.04 -0.61 -17.58
CA SER A 28 30.72 -0.46 -18.19
C SER A 28 29.54 -0.68 -17.24
N ASN A 29 29.76 -1.20 -16.01
CA ASN A 29 28.73 -1.46 -15.00
C ASN A 29 28.77 -0.49 -13.80
N LEU A 30 29.59 0.55 -13.85
CA LEU A 30 29.85 1.44 -12.71
C LEU A 30 28.69 2.42 -12.40
N PHE A 31 27.72 2.58 -13.29
CA PHE A 31 26.59 3.47 -13.07
C PHE A 31 25.30 2.68 -12.93
N ASN A 32 24.99 2.26 -11.72
CA ASN A 32 23.62 1.85 -11.41
C ASN A 32 22.69 3.07 -11.57
N PRO A 33 21.56 2.92 -12.28
CA PRO A 33 20.57 3.98 -12.35
C PRO A 33 20.21 4.46 -10.94
N ARG A 34 20.09 5.77 -10.75
CA ARG A 34 19.76 6.40 -9.45
C ARG A 34 18.55 5.73 -8.77
N ASP A 35 17.62 5.26 -9.55
CA ASP A 35 16.40 4.60 -9.07
C ASP A 35 16.69 3.24 -8.42
N ILE A 36 17.63 2.47 -8.98
CA ILE A 36 18.06 1.17 -8.41
C ILE A 36 18.87 1.40 -7.13
N THR A 37 19.70 2.43 -7.10
CA THR A 37 20.45 2.80 -5.89
C THR A 37 19.48 3.23 -4.76
N TRP A 38 18.41 3.93 -5.09
CA TRP A 38 17.40 4.31 -4.12
C TRP A 38 16.64 3.09 -3.56
N LEU A 39 16.30 2.11 -4.41
CA LEU A 39 15.70 0.86 -3.95
C LEU A 39 16.64 0.08 -3.03
N ALA A 40 17.94 0.06 -3.34
CA ALA A 40 18.94 -0.56 -2.46
C ALA A 40 19.05 0.16 -1.10
N PHE A 41 18.88 1.49 -1.07
CA PHE A 41 18.75 2.23 0.20
C PHE A 41 17.50 1.81 0.98
N ASN A 42 16.34 1.74 0.34
CA ASN A 42 15.11 1.32 1.00
C ASN A 42 15.16 -0.14 1.47
N GLU A 43 15.92 -1.01 0.78
CA GLU A 43 16.17 -2.39 1.22
C GLU A 43 16.87 -2.46 2.58
N ARG A 44 17.73 -1.49 2.92
CA ARG A 44 18.36 -1.42 4.25
C ARG A 44 17.34 -1.18 5.35
N VAL A 45 16.29 -0.40 5.08
CA VAL A 45 15.17 -0.22 6.03
C VAL A 45 14.43 -1.55 6.25
N LEU A 46 14.28 -2.36 5.19
CA LEU A 46 13.72 -3.70 5.31
C LEU A 46 14.64 -4.64 6.11
N GLN A 47 15.95 -4.54 5.93
CA GLN A 47 16.94 -5.32 6.69
C GLN A 47 16.83 -5.06 8.19
N GLU A 48 16.62 -3.81 8.63
CA GLU A 48 16.36 -3.50 10.04
C GLU A 48 15.09 -4.19 10.57
N ALA A 49 14.05 -4.33 9.74
CA ALA A 49 12.87 -5.09 10.09
C ALA A 49 13.12 -6.61 10.17
N MET A 50 14.09 -7.11 9.44
CA MET A 50 14.48 -8.53 9.41
C MET A 50 15.41 -8.92 10.56
N ASP A 51 16.11 -7.95 11.15
CA ASP A 51 17.08 -8.18 12.22
C ASP A 51 16.36 -8.50 13.53
N VAL A 52 16.60 -9.69 14.06
CA VAL A 52 16.00 -10.19 15.31
C VAL A 52 16.52 -9.49 16.57
N GLU A 53 17.69 -8.83 16.48
CA GLU A 53 18.23 -8.03 17.60
C GLU A 53 17.46 -6.70 17.78
N VAL A 54 16.69 -6.29 16.77
CA VAL A 54 15.85 -5.10 16.83
C VAL A 54 14.54 -5.44 17.54
N PRO A 55 14.10 -4.63 18.53
CA PRO A 55 12.84 -4.85 19.24
C PRO A 55 11.63 -4.98 18.31
N LEU A 56 10.72 -5.92 18.57
CA LEU A 56 9.60 -6.29 17.72
C LEU A 56 8.77 -5.08 17.25
N HIS A 57 8.42 -4.16 18.14
CA HIS A 57 7.64 -2.97 17.81
C HIS A 57 8.37 -2.01 16.84
N LEU A 58 9.71 -1.95 16.89
CA LEU A 58 10.52 -1.19 15.94
C LEU A 58 10.59 -1.88 14.59
N ARG A 59 10.68 -3.21 14.56
CA ARG A 59 10.66 -3.99 13.32
C ARG A 59 9.34 -3.79 12.56
N ILE A 60 8.21 -3.79 13.27
CA ILE A 60 6.89 -3.45 12.68
C ILE A 60 6.92 -2.02 12.10
N ARG A 61 7.49 -1.07 12.83
CA ARG A 61 7.63 0.31 12.38
C ARG A 61 8.51 0.43 11.14
N PHE A 62 9.61 -0.31 11.06
CA PHE A 62 10.48 -0.34 9.87
C PHE A 62 9.77 -0.92 8.65
N LEU A 63 8.92 -1.95 8.79
CA LEU A 63 8.06 -2.42 7.70
C LEU A 63 7.12 -1.33 7.19
N GLY A 64 6.52 -0.56 8.10
CA GLY A 64 5.67 0.58 7.73
C GLY A 64 6.45 1.67 6.99
N ILE A 65 7.66 2.00 7.44
CA ILE A 65 8.54 2.98 6.79
C ILE A 65 8.94 2.49 5.39
N PHE A 66 9.37 1.23 5.26
CA PHE A 66 9.72 0.61 3.97
C PHE A 66 8.56 0.72 2.97
N SER A 67 7.35 0.34 3.39
CA SER A 67 6.14 0.38 2.55
C SER A 67 5.80 1.81 2.11
N ASN A 68 5.84 2.77 3.04
CA ASN A 68 5.54 4.17 2.73
C ASN A 68 6.58 4.80 1.80
N ASN A 69 7.86 4.50 1.99
CA ASN A 69 8.94 4.93 1.10
C ASN A 69 8.73 4.38 -0.31
N LEU A 70 8.34 3.11 -0.42
CA LEU A 70 8.09 2.47 -1.71
C LEU A 70 6.89 3.12 -2.43
N ASP A 71 5.82 3.45 -1.71
CA ASP A 71 4.69 4.19 -2.29
C ASP A 71 5.13 5.55 -2.86
N GLU A 72 5.96 6.30 -2.14
CA GLU A 72 6.46 7.58 -2.61
C GLU A 72 7.41 7.44 -3.81
N PHE A 73 8.20 6.38 -3.85
CA PHE A 73 9.03 6.04 -5.01
C PHE A 73 8.18 5.79 -6.26
N PHE A 74 7.11 5.02 -6.15
CA PHE A 74 6.19 4.78 -7.27
C PHE A 74 5.44 6.04 -7.67
N ARG A 75 5.06 6.85 -6.71
CA ARG A 75 4.32 8.08 -6.90
C ARG A 75 5.10 9.14 -7.69
N VAL A 76 6.41 9.22 -7.48
CA VAL A 76 7.26 10.26 -8.07
C VAL A 76 8.16 9.68 -9.16
N ARG A 77 8.99 8.68 -8.82
CA ARG A 77 10.03 8.20 -9.73
C ARG A 77 9.50 7.29 -10.83
N VAL A 78 8.71 6.28 -10.47
CA VAL A 78 8.11 5.37 -11.46
C VAL A 78 7.09 6.12 -12.33
N ALA A 79 6.33 7.03 -11.75
CA ALA A 79 5.43 7.91 -12.49
C ALA A 79 6.18 8.73 -13.53
N GLY A 80 7.30 9.38 -13.14
CA GLY A 80 8.16 10.13 -14.06
C GLY A 80 8.71 9.27 -15.21
N LEU A 81 9.15 8.04 -14.92
CA LEU A 81 9.62 7.10 -15.95
C LEU A 81 8.48 6.69 -16.91
N LYS A 82 7.26 6.46 -16.39
CA LYS A 82 6.09 6.14 -17.23
C LYS A 82 5.71 7.31 -18.13
N ARG A 83 5.72 8.55 -17.61
CA ARG A 83 5.50 9.75 -18.46
C ARG A 83 6.56 9.90 -19.53
N ALA A 84 7.84 9.65 -19.19
CA ALA A 84 8.91 9.72 -20.18
C ALA A 84 8.71 8.73 -21.34
N MET A 85 8.06 7.59 -21.12
CA MET A 85 7.71 6.66 -22.20
C MET A 85 6.58 7.16 -23.11
N ASP A 86 5.66 7.98 -22.58
CA ASP A 86 4.56 8.56 -23.36
C ASP A 86 5.07 9.69 -24.30
N PHE A 87 6.24 10.27 -24.01
CA PHE A 87 6.89 11.24 -24.89
C PHE A 87 7.72 10.54 -25.95
N LYS A 88 7.54 10.93 -27.24
CA LYS A 88 8.23 10.35 -28.40
C LYS A 88 9.74 10.23 -28.14
N GLU A 89 10.32 9.09 -28.46
CA GLU A 89 11.72 8.66 -28.20
C GLU A 89 12.82 9.69 -28.50
N LYS A 90 12.54 10.74 -29.28
CA LYS A 90 13.52 11.71 -29.74
C LYS A 90 14.14 12.59 -28.66
N TYR A 91 13.48 12.75 -27.51
CA TYR A 91 13.95 13.56 -26.36
C TYR A 91 14.46 12.71 -25.18
N ILE A 92 14.29 11.40 -25.24
CA ILE A 92 14.59 10.49 -24.12
C ILE A 92 16.07 10.11 -24.09
N SER A 93 16.75 10.05 -25.25
CA SER A 93 18.12 9.56 -25.38
C SER A 93 19.18 10.46 -24.71
N GLU A 94 18.89 11.75 -24.53
CA GLU A 94 19.84 12.69 -23.93
C GLU A 94 19.74 12.80 -22.40
N SER A 95 18.58 12.42 -21.82
CA SER A 95 18.32 12.59 -20.38
C SER A 95 18.52 11.31 -19.55
N PHE A 96 18.53 10.14 -20.18
CA PHE A 96 18.66 8.86 -19.49
C PHE A 96 19.81 8.02 -20.04
N TYR A 97 20.68 7.54 -19.16
CA TYR A 97 21.77 6.60 -19.53
C TYR A 97 21.28 5.25 -20.07
N GLN A 98 20.02 4.89 -19.78
CA GLN A 98 19.37 3.68 -20.27
C GLN A 98 17.91 3.99 -20.62
N PRO A 99 17.31 3.25 -21.59
CA PRO A 99 15.89 3.41 -21.90
C PRO A 99 15.00 3.24 -20.67
N PRO A 100 13.97 4.08 -20.46
CA PRO A 100 13.06 3.99 -19.33
C PRO A 100 12.42 2.62 -19.16
N THR A 101 12.14 1.91 -20.25
CA THR A 101 11.63 0.53 -20.26
C THR A 101 12.55 -0.45 -19.54
N LYS A 102 13.87 -0.38 -19.78
CA LYS A 102 14.87 -1.23 -19.12
C LYS A 102 15.00 -0.88 -17.63
N ILE A 103 14.91 0.39 -17.29
CA ILE A 103 14.94 0.85 -15.90
C ILE A 103 13.71 0.33 -15.16
N LEU A 104 12.51 0.45 -15.75
CA LEU A 104 11.26 -0.05 -15.17
C LEU A 104 11.28 -1.58 -14.97
N GLN A 105 11.82 -2.32 -15.93
CA GLN A 105 11.97 -3.77 -15.78
C GLN A 105 12.85 -4.11 -14.57
N LYS A 106 14.03 -3.48 -14.43
CA LYS A 106 14.92 -3.69 -13.28
C LYS A 106 14.25 -3.29 -11.95
N ILE A 107 13.52 -2.16 -11.94
CA ILE A 107 12.74 -1.74 -10.77
C ILE A 107 11.76 -2.83 -10.38
N THR A 108 11.01 -3.38 -11.34
CA THR A 108 10.02 -4.44 -11.10
C THR A 108 10.67 -5.68 -10.50
N GLU A 109 11.79 -6.15 -11.06
CA GLU A 109 12.54 -7.31 -10.54
C GLU A 109 12.99 -7.11 -9.08
N VAL A 110 13.56 -5.94 -8.77
CA VAL A 110 14.02 -5.61 -7.42
C VAL A 110 12.84 -5.52 -6.45
N VAL A 111 11.76 -4.84 -6.84
CA VAL A 111 10.58 -4.64 -5.99
C VAL A 111 9.88 -5.97 -5.68
N ILE A 112 9.74 -6.86 -6.67
CA ILE A 112 9.16 -8.20 -6.44
C ILE A 112 9.96 -8.96 -5.38
N LYS A 113 11.31 -8.95 -5.47
CA LYS A 113 12.17 -9.60 -4.48
C LYS A 113 11.98 -8.99 -3.09
N GLN A 114 12.04 -7.66 -3.00
CA GLN A 114 11.86 -6.96 -1.72
C GLN A 114 10.47 -7.20 -1.12
N GLN A 115 9.43 -7.32 -1.95
CA GLN A 115 8.08 -7.67 -1.48
C GLN A 115 8.04 -9.09 -0.89
N GLN A 116 8.68 -10.06 -1.53
CA GLN A 116 8.77 -11.43 -0.99
C GLN A 116 9.48 -11.46 0.36
N ASP A 117 10.55 -10.68 0.53
CA ASP A 117 11.26 -10.59 1.79
C ASP A 117 10.45 -9.86 2.86
N PHE A 118 9.69 -8.83 2.49
CA PHE A 118 8.71 -8.17 3.35
C PHE A 118 7.65 -9.16 3.86
N ASP A 119 7.04 -9.93 2.97
CA ASP A 119 5.97 -10.88 3.32
C ASP A 119 6.48 -11.99 4.25
N LYS A 120 7.70 -12.51 3.99
CA LYS A 120 8.35 -13.48 4.89
C LYS A 120 8.62 -12.88 6.27
N THR A 121 9.08 -11.62 6.30
CA THR A 121 9.38 -10.91 7.55
C THR A 121 8.10 -10.67 8.34
N TRP A 122 7.04 -10.22 7.67
CA TRP A 122 5.73 -10.02 8.30
C TRP A 122 5.19 -11.30 8.93
N LYS A 123 5.27 -12.43 8.20
CA LYS A 123 4.84 -13.73 8.76
C LYS A 123 5.61 -14.12 10.02
N LYS A 124 6.93 -13.87 10.08
CA LYS A 124 7.72 -14.11 11.29
C LYS A 124 7.29 -13.20 12.44
N ILE A 125 7.09 -11.92 12.15
CA ILE A 125 6.62 -10.93 13.13
C ILE A 125 5.26 -11.34 13.72
N LEU A 126 4.34 -11.86 12.92
CA LEU A 126 3.04 -12.36 13.42
C LEU A 126 3.20 -13.52 14.41
N VAL A 127 4.17 -14.43 14.19
CA VAL A 127 4.47 -15.51 15.14
C VAL A 127 5.04 -14.94 16.44
N GLU A 128 6.01 -14.04 16.35
CA GLU A 128 6.60 -13.39 17.54
C GLU A 128 5.59 -12.52 18.32
N MET A 129 4.60 -11.92 17.64
CA MET A 129 3.48 -11.23 18.29
C MET A 129 2.60 -12.23 19.07
N ALA A 130 2.32 -13.40 18.48
CA ALA A 130 1.54 -14.44 19.13
C ALA A 130 2.25 -14.97 20.40
N ASP A 131 3.58 -15.10 20.39
CA ASP A 131 4.39 -15.46 21.56
C ASP A 131 4.28 -14.41 22.68
N GLN A 132 3.92 -13.16 22.34
CA GLN A 132 3.63 -12.08 23.30
C GLN A 132 2.13 -11.90 23.59
N ASN A 133 1.30 -12.90 23.29
CA ASN A 133 -0.15 -12.88 23.47
C ASN A 133 -0.86 -11.75 22.68
N VAL A 134 -0.32 -11.35 21.52
CA VAL A 134 -0.92 -10.37 20.63
C VAL A 134 -1.27 -11.05 19.31
N PHE A 135 -2.56 -11.08 18.96
CA PHE A 135 -3.07 -11.79 17.79
C PHE A 135 -3.78 -10.84 16.85
N ILE A 136 -3.46 -10.90 15.55
CA ILE A 136 -4.25 -10.28 14.51
C ILE A 136 -5.23 -11.31 13.98
N LYS A 137 -6.52 -11.09 14.20
CA LYS A 137 -7.62 -11.96 13.79
C LYS A 137 -8.17 -11.50 12.44
N ASN A 138 -8.60 -12.46 11.64
CA ASN A 138 -9.34 -12.19 10.42
C ASN A 138 -10.85 -12.47 10.64
N SER A 139 -11.68 -12.11 9.68
CA SER A 139 -13.14 -12.27 9.74
C SER A 139 -13.61 -13.73 9.92
N LYS A 140 -12.76 -14.73 9.63
CA LYS A 140 -13.09 -16.17 9.72
C LYS A 140 -12.75 -16.78 11.07
N ASP A 141 -11.81 -16.20 11.83
CA ASP A 141 -11.22 -16.77 13.04
C ASP A 141 -11.78 -16.14 14.33
N LEU A 142 -13.02 -15.66 14.30
CA LEU A 142 -13.67 -14.98 15.42
C LEU A 142 -14.42 -15.97 16.31
N THR A 143 -14.30 -15.80 17.64
CA THR A 143 -15.16 -16.47 18.62
C THR A 143 -16.58 -15.90 18.57
N THR A 144 -17.55 -16.58 19.22
CA THR A 144 -18.95 -16.10 19.28
C THR A 144 -19.04 -14.69 19.85
N ALA A 145 -18.39 -14.44 21.00
CA ALA A 145 -18.38 -13.11 21.63
C ALA A 145 -17.73 -12.05 20.73
N GLN A 146 -16.67 -12.40 20.00
CA GLN A 146 -16.02 -11.50 19.04
C GLN A 146 -16.91 -11.19 17.83
N LYS A 147 -17.67 -12.16 17.32
CA LYS A 147 -18.65 -11.96 16.25
C LYS A 147 -19.74 -10.99 16.67
N GLU A 148 -20.32 -11.17 17.85
CA GLU A 148 -21.31 -10.26 18.40
C GLU A 148 -20.75 -8.84 18.56
N PHE A 149 -19.53 -8.73 19.05
CA PHE A 149 -18.84 -7.44 19.15
C PHE A 149 -18.63 -6.79 17.78
N VAL A 150 -18.18 -7.54 16.77
CA VAL A 150 -17.91 -7.03 15.42
C VAL A 150 -19.19 -6.52 14.76
N VAL A 151 -20.31 -7.21 14.91
CA VAL A 151 -21.62 -6.75 14.41
C VAL A 151 -22.01 -5.46 15.11
N LYS A 152 -22.00 -5.43 16.44
CA LYS A 152 -22.34 -4.24 17.20
C LYS A 152 -21.45 -3.04 16.88
N TYR A 153 -20.13 -3.26 16.80
CA TYR A 153 -19.18 -2.21 16.43
C TYR A 153 -19.41 -1.68 15.01
N PHE A 154 -19.76 -2.58 14.09
CA PHE A 154 -20.12 -2.19 12.73
C PHE A 154 -21.34 -1.28 12.74
N ASP A 155 -22.45 -1.68 13.37
CA ASP A 155 -23.71 -0.94 13.41
C ASP A 155 -23.55 0.45 14.07
N GLU A 156 -22.82 0.52 15.18
CA GLU A 156 -22.66 1.75 15.97
C GLU A 156 -21.64 2.73 15.37
N MET A 157 -20.56 2.24 14.76
CA MET A 157 -19.41 3.06 14.41
C MET A 157 -19.06 3.07 12.91
N VAL A 158 -19.26 1.95 12.21
CA VAL A 158 -18.71 1.76 10.88
C VAL A 158 -19.73 2.04 9.78
N GLU A 159 -20.96 1.58 9.93
CA GLU A 159 -22.02 1.61 8.91
C GLU A 159 -22.22 3.01 8.32
N SER A 160 -22.31 4.04 9.17
CA SER A 160 -22.51 5.43 8.74
C SER A 160 -21.34 6.01 7.92
N ASN A 161 -20.17 5.38 7.95
CA ASN A 161 -18.96 5.79 7.26
C ASN A 161 -18.66 4.94 6.01
N VAL A 162 -19.49 3.95 5.70
CA VAL A 162 -19.29 3.02 4.58
C VAL A 162 -20.27 3.33 3.47
N ILE A 163 -19.76 3.57 2.27
CA ILE A 163 -20.58 3.81 1.07
C ILE A 163 -20.15 2.82 -0.01
N PRO A 164 -20.94 1.77 -0.28
CA PRO A 164 -20.66 0.83 -1.35
C PRO A 164 -20.91 1.48 -2.72
N ILE A 165 -19.97 1.34 -3.64
CA ILE A 165 -20.06 1.78 -5.03
C ILE A 165 -20.17 0.55 -5.91
N LEU A 166 -21.33 0.31 -6.49
CA LEU A 166 -21.55 -0.76 -7.46
C LEU A 166 -20.84 -0.44 -8.77
N LEU A 167 -20.12 -1.42 -9.31
CA LEU A 167 -19.43 -1.32 -10.59
C LEU A 167 -20.32 -1.89 -11.70
N ASN A 168 -20.51 -1.14 -12.77
CA ASN A 168 -21.16 -1.59 -13.99
C ASN A 168 -20.15 -1.62 -15.14
N GLU A 169 -20.23 -2.61 -16.01
CA GLU A 169 -19.32 -2.77 -17.16
C GLU A 169 -19.24 -1.53 -18.06
N ASN A 170 -20.37 -0.82 -18.19
CA ASN A 170 -20.48 0.37 -19.05
C ASN A 170 -20.17 1.68 -18.32
N SER A 171 -19.88 1.66 -17.03
CA SER A 171 -19.57 2.85 -16.24
C SER A 171 -18.06 3.04 -16.10
N PRO A 172 -17.58 4.30 -16.17
CA PRO A 172 -16.17 4.55 -15.91
C PRO A 172 -15.80 4.16 -14.49
N MET A 173 -14.57 3.71 -14.29
CA MET A 173 -14.03 3.40 -12.96
C MET A 173 -14.24 4.58 -12.01
N PRO A 174 -14.79 4.37 -10.81
CA PRO A 174 -14.99 5.45 -9.85
C PRO A 174 -13.67 6.09 -9.46
N TYR A 175 -13.75 7.34 -9.01
CA TYR A 175 -12.59 8.03 -8.52
C TYR A 175 -12.09 7.38 -7.22
N LEU A 176 -10.89 6.81 -7.25
CA LEU A 176 -10.20 6.29 -6.08
C LEU A 176 -9.25 7.36 -5.54
N ARG A 177 -9.29 7.61 -4.23
CA ARG A 177 -8.37 8.54 -3.56
C ARG A 177 -6.98 7.92 -3.43
N ASP A 178 -5.96 8.73 -3.60
CA ASP A 178 -4.57 8.33 -3.37
C ASP A 178 -4.35 8.01 -1.88
N LYS A 179 -3.60 6.95 -1.60
CA LYS A 179 -3.27 6.47 -0.24
C LYS A 179 -4.48 6.01 0.61
N SER A 180 -5.67 5.86 0.04
CA SER A 180 -6.79 5.23 0.70
C SER A 180 -6.77 3.71 0.49
N LEU A 181 -7.31 2.99 1.46
CA LEU A 181 -7.55 1.55 1.37
C LEU A 181 -8.96 1.29 0.88
N TYR A 182 -9.12 0.29 0.07
CA TYR A 182 -10.39 -0.10 -0.52
C TYR A 182 -10.61 -1.60 -0.38
N LEU A 183 -11.85 -2.02 -0.24
CA LEU A 183 -12.28 -3.39 -0.50
C LEU A 183 -12.84 -3.47 -1.91
N GLY A 184 -12.28 -4.36 -2.73
CA GLY A 184 -12.88 -4.83 -3.97
C GLY A 184 -13.70 -6.07 -3.65
N ILE A 185 -14.97 -6.06 -3.99
CA ILE A 185 -15.95 -7.08 -3.60
C ILE A 185 -16.54 -7.69 -4.83
N ALA A 186 -16.47 -9.01 -4.93
CA ALA A 186 -17.20 -9.82 -5.89
C ALA A 186 -18.42 -10.42 -5.17
N MET A 187 -19.61 -10.24 -5.74
CA MET A 187 -20.89 -10.65 -5.18
C MET A 187 -21.56 -11.63 -6.12
N ARG A 188 -22.03 -12.74 -5.59
CA ARG A 188 -22.71 -13.80 -6.35
C ARG A 188 -23.97 -14.23 -5.61
N THR A 189 -24.91 -14.85 -6.36
CA THR A 189 -26.04 -15.59 -5.77
C THR A 189 -25.79 -17.09 -5.97
N LYS A 190 -26.10 -17.92 -4.98
CA LYS A 190 -25.98 -19.37 -5.10
C LYS A 190 -26.86 -19.95 -6.21
N GLN A 191 -27.96 -19.27 -6.54
CA GLN A 191 -28.86 -19.70 -7.61
C GLN A 191 -28.31 -19.44 -9.03
N PHE A 192 -27.51 -18.37 -9.20
CA PHE A 192 -26.98 -17.94 -10.49
C PHE A 192 -25.48 -17.75 -10.41
N GLN A 193 -24.72 -18.84 -10.34
CA GLN A 193 -23.25 -18.82 -10.20
C GLN A 193 -22.52 -18.08 -11.34
N TYR A 194 -23.19 -17.74 -12.43
CA TYR A 194 -22.59 -17.10 -13.60
C TYR A 194 -22.71 -15.57 -13.60
N GLU A 195 -23.53 -14.97 -12.75
CA GLU A 195 -23.64 -13.53 -12.65
C GLU A 195 -22.85 -13.02 -11.44
N CYS A 196 -21.63 -12.55 -11.70
CA CYS A 196 -20.82 -11.87 -10.70
C CYS A 196 -21.03 -10.36 -10.85
N LYS A 197 -21.40 -9.68 -9.76
CA LYS A 197 -21.41 -8.22 -9.67
C LYS A 197 -20.26 -7.76 -8.79
N TYR A 198 -19.80 -6.56 -9.05
CA TYR A 198 -18.64 -6.02 -8.35
C TYR A 198 -19.02 -4.74 -7.62
N ALA A 199 -18.40 -4.53 -6.47
CA ALA A 199 -18.51 -3.29 -5.71
C ALA A 199 -17.14 -2.88 -5.17
N ILE A 200 -17.03 -1.60 -4.83
CA ILE A 200 -15.87 -1.05 -4.12
C ILE A 200 -16.38 -0.32 -2.88
N ILE A 201 -15.70 -0.52 -1.76
CA ILE A 201 -15.90 0.22 -0.52
C ILE A 201 -14.57 0.90 -0.14
N GLU A 202 -14.58 2.22 0.08
CA GLU A 202 -13.46 2.91 0.73
C GLU A 202 -13.48 2.58 2.22
N ILE A 203 -12.36 2.05 2.74
CA ILE A 203 -12.22 1.74 4.16
C ILE A 203 -12.01 3.04 4.93
N PRO A 204 -12.88 3.41 5.89
CA PRO A 204 -12.84 4.70 6.58
C PRO A 204 -11.74 4.76 7.67
N SER A 205 -10.56 4.22 7.39
CA SER A 205 -9.45 4.11 8.33
C SER A 205 -8.90 5.45 8.82
N ARG A 206 -9.17 6.56 8.10
CA ARG A 206 -8.77 7.91 8.52
C ARG A 206 -9.64 8.47 9.64
N VAL A 207 -10.88 7.99 9.75
CA VAL A 207 -11.85 8.46 10.75
C VAL A 207 -11.86 7.53 11.96
N LEU A 208 -11.91 6.22 11.71
CA LEU A 208 -12.10 5.20 12.74
C LEU A 208 -10.81 4.52 13.21
N GLY A 209 -9.67 4.79 12.53
CA GLY A 209 -8.47 3.99 12.67
C GLY A 209 -8.59 2.67 11.88
N ARG A 210 -7.52 1.90 11.82
CA ARG A 210 -7.48 0.63 11.08
C ARG A 210 -7.56 -0.59 12.01
N PHE A 211 -7.14 -0.41 13.26
CA PHE A 211 -7.01 -1.50 14.24
C PHE A 211 -8.13 -1.42 15.25
N VAL A 212 -8.89 -2.49 15.41
CA VAL A 212 -9.99 -2.60 16.36
C VAL A 212 -9.64 -3.66 17.38
N LEU A 213 -9.65 -3.31 18.68
CA LEU A 213 -9.40 -4.25 19.75
C LEU A 213 -10.66 -5.08 19.99
N LEU A 214 -10.51 -6.41 19.93
CA LEU A 214 -11.58 -7.36 20.19
C LEU A 214 -11.64 -7.73 21.69
N PRO A 215 -12.82 -8.11 22.21
CA PRO A 215 -12.93 -8.67 23.55
C PRO A 215 -12.14 -9.98 23.65
N SER A 216 -11.55 -10.22 24.81
CA SER A 216 -10.79 -11.41 25.13
C SER A 216 -11.22 -11.93 26.49
N GLU A 217 -11.32 -13.24 26.64
CA GLU A 217 -11.65 -13.89 27.92
C GLU A 217 -10.39 -14.12 28.79
N ASP A 218 -9.23 -13.98 28.18
CA ASP A 218 -7.91 -14.14 28.81
C ASP A 218 -7.08 -12.83 28.69
N GLU A 219 -5.82 -12.87 29.07
CA GLU A 219 -4.90 -11.74 28.97
C GLU A 219 -4.42 -11.46 27.53
N SER A 220 -4.90 -12.20 26.54
CA SER A 220 -4.51 -12.01 25.15
C SER A 220 -5.10 -10.71 24.57
N LYS A 221 -4.33 -10.07 23.71
CA LYS A 221 -4.75 -8.88 22.96
C LYS A 221 -5.12 -9.30 21.53
N ASN A 222 -6.40 -9.44 21.28
CA ASN A 222 -6.92 -9.77 19.97
C ASN A 222 -7.27 -8.48 19.21
N VAL A 223 -6.71 -8.32 18.02
CA VAL A 223 -6.92 -7.15 17.15
C VAL A 223 -7.48 -7.62 15.83
N ILE A 224 -8.50 -6.93 15.32
CA ILE A 224 -9.02 -7.12 13.97
C ILE A 224 -8.78 -5.86 13.15
N LEU A 225 -8.57 -6.03 11.84
CA LEU A 225 -8.46 -4.90 10.93
C LEU A 225 -9.85 -4.40 10.53
N LEU A 226 -9.99 -3.10 10.29
CA LEU A 226 -11.28 -2.50 9.92
C LEU A 226 -11.83 -3.09 8.62
N GLU A 227 -10.97 -3.44 7.67
CA GLU A 227 -11.35 -4.17 6.46
C GLU A 227 -11.98 -5.53 6.74
N ASP A 228 -11.51 -6.26 7.74
CA ASP A 228 -12.11 -7.54 8.16
C ASP A 228 -13.45 -7.35 8.87
N VAL A 229 -13.61 -6.28 9.66
CA VAL A 229 -14.91 -5.89 10.24
C VAL A 229 -15.94 -5.63 9.15
N ILE A 230 -15.56 -4.89 8.10
CA ILE A 230 -16.44 -4.60 6.96
C ILE A 230 -16.73 -5.90 6.19
N THR A 231 -15.69 -6.71 5.93
CA THR A 231 -15.84 -7.99 5.22
C THR A 231 -16.80 -8.94 5.94
N TYR A 232 -16.74 -9.01 7.27
CA TYR A 232 -17.68 -9.81 8.06
C TYR A 232 -19.13 -9.36 7.89
N ASN A 233 -19.36 -8.05 7.72
CA ASN A 233 -20.69 -7.44 7.61
C ASN A 233 -21.16 -7.22 6.15
N LEU A 234 -20.48 -7.76 5.13
CA LEU A 234 -20.91 -7.66 3.74
C LEU A 234 -22.34 -8.19 3.49
N PRO A 235 -22.78 -9.32 4.11
CA PRO A 235 -24.16 -9.76 3.98
C PRO A 235 -25.18 -8.73 4.48
N HIS A 236 -24.86 -7.98 5.53
CA HIS A 236 -25.70 -6.89 6.04
C HIS A 236 -25.71 -5.70 5.07
N ILE A 237 -24.52 -5.24 4.63
CA ILE A 237 -24.36 -4.09 3.70
C ILE A 237 -25.13 -4.32 2.40
N PHE A 238 -25.13 -5.54 1.87
CA PHE A 238 -25.75 -5.89 0.60
C PHE A 238 -27.06 -6.68 0.74
N SER A 239 -27.69 -6.67 1.92
CA SER A 239 -28.92 -7.43 2.23
C SER A 239 -30.07 -7.16 1.26
N TYR A 240 -30.22 -5.92 0.80
CA TYR A 240 -31.27 -5.50 -0.13
C TYR A 240 -31.05 -5.96 -1.58
N PHE A 241 -29.86 -6.45 -1.93
CA PHE A 241 -29.52 -6.82 -3.30
C PHE A 241 -29.65 -8.31 -3.59
N GLY A 242 -29.92 -9.13 -2.57
CA GLY A 242 -30.15 -10.56 -2.72
C GLY A 242 -28.89 -11.40 -3.03
N TYR A 243 -27.70 -10.87 -2.77
CA TYR A 243 -26.46 -11.63 -2.86
C TYR A 243 -26.20 -12.35 -1.55
N ASP A 244 -25.64 -13.57 -1.64
CA ASP A 244 -25.38 -14.46 -0.49
C ASP A 244 -23.97 -15.08 -0.49
N ASP A 245 -23.16 -14.78 -1.50
CA ASP A 245 -21.76 -15.19 -1.59
C ASP A 245 -20.89 -13.97 -1.92
N PHE A 246 -19.88 -13.74 -1.06
CA PHE A 246 -19.01 -12.57 -1.12
C PHE A 246 -17.56 -12.99 -1.06
N GLU A 247 -16.77 -12.47 -2.00
CA GLU A 247 -15.32 -12.53 -2.01
C GLU A 247 -14.79 -11.10 -1.97
N ALA A 248 -13.96 -10.77 -0.99
CA ALA A 248 -13.48 -9.42 -0.79
C ALA A 248 -11.96 -9.40 -0.64
N HIS A 249 -11.32 -8.45 -1.32
CA HIS A 249 -9.89 -8.22 -1.28
C HIS A 249 -9.58 -6.76 -0.97
N CYS A 250 -8.65 -6.56 -0.03
CA CYS A 250 -8.17 -5.23 0.29
C CYS A 250 -7.17 -4.77 -0.77
N PHE A 251 -7.31 -3.54 -1.26
CA PHE A 251 -6.34 -2.98 -2.17
C PHE A 251 -6.06 -1.51 -1.91
N LYS A 252 -4.88 -1.08 -2.35
CA LYS A 252 -4.44 0.31 -2.30
C LYS A 252 -3.93 0.75 -3.67
N VAL A 253 -4.26 1.98 -4.04
CA VAL A 253 -3.80 2.61 -5.30
C VAL A 253 -2.84 3.74 -4.96
N THR A 254 -1.67 3.74 -5.59
CA THR A 254 -0.76 4.88 -5.61
C THR A 254 -0.87 5.58 -6.96
N LYS A 255 -1.05 6.89 -6.93
CA LYS A 255 -1.20 7.71 -8.13
C LYS A 255 0.02 8.60 -8.36
N ASP A 256 0.18 9.04 -9.60
CA ASP A 256 1.17 10.04 -9.98
C ASP A 256 0.96 11.34 -9.17
N ALA A 257 2.05 11.88 -8.63
CA ALA A 257 2.05 13.14 -7.88
C ALA A 257 2.14 14.37 -8.76
N GLU A 258 2.69 14.23 -9.97
CA GLU A 258 2.97 15.35 -10.82
C GLU A 258 1.82 15.66 -11.79
N PHE A 259 1.80 16.93 -12.22
CA PHE A 259 0.84 17.45 -13.17
C PHE A 259 1.35 17.30 -14.60
N ASP A 260 0.50 16.85 -15.51
CA ASP A 260 0.60 17.28 -16.90
C ASP A 260 0.14 18.75 -16.97
N LEU A 261 1.09 19.65 -16.92
CA LEU A 261 0.86 21.02 -17.36
C LEU A 261 0.70 20.95 -18.87
N ASP A 262 -0.54 20.89 -19.34
CA ASP A 262 -0.84 21.11 -20.75
C ASP A 262 -0.10 22.38 -21.18
N ASN A 263 0.77 22.25 -22.18
CA ASN A 263 1.48 23.35 -22.83
C ASN A 263 0.53 24.24 -23.65
N ASP A 264 -0.71 24.40 -23.20
CA ASP A 264 -1.69 25.26 -23.83
C ASP A 264 -1.32 26.72 -23.55
N ILE A 265 -0.73 27.35 -24.55
CA ILE A 265 -0.21 28.73 -24.53
C ILE A 265 -1.35 29.74 -24.29
N LYS A 266 -2.61 29.34 -24.47
CA LYS A 266 -3.79 30.23 -24.40
C LYS A 266 -4.42 30.38 -23.02
N THR A 267 -3.98 29.63 -22.01
CA THR A 267 -4.56 29.68 -20.64
C THR A 267 -3.70 30.49 -19.67
N THR A 268 -4.33 31.31 -18.83
CA THR A 268 -3.64 32.08 -17.80
C THR A 268 -3.02 31.18 -16.74
N LEU A 269 -1.97 31.67 -16.05
CA LEU A 269 -1.30 30.92 -14.96
C LEU A 269 -2.29 30.46 -13.87
N ALA A 270 -3.25 31.32 -13.50
CA ALA A 270 -4.28 30.98 -12.51
C ALA A 270 -5.19 29.84 -12.97
N GLN A 271 -5.62 29.86 -14.23
CA GLN A 271 -6.41 28.77 -14.84
C GLN A 271 -5.61 27.48 -14.96
N LYS A 272 -4.30 27.58 -15.26
CA LYS A 272 -3.39 26.42 -15.27
C LYS A 272 -3.25 25.80 -13.87
N ILE A 273 -3.12 26.63 -12.83
CA ILE A 273 -3.04 26.19 -11.43
C ILE A 273 -4.37 25.53 -11.01
N GLU A 274 -5.52 26.15 -11.32
CA GLU A 274 -6.84 25.59 -11.01
C GLU A 274 -7.08 24.26 -11.75
N LYS A 275 -6.78 24.20 -13.04
CA LYS A 275 -6.84 22.97 -13.85
C LYS A 275 -5.88 21.91 -13.31
N GLY A 276 -4.70 22.34 -12.91
CA GLY A 276 -3.70 21.51 -12.26
C GLY A 276 -4.19 20.92 -10.93
N ILE A 277 -4.80 21.70 -10.04
CA ILE A 277 -5.38 21.23 -8.78
C ILE A 277 -6.53 20.23 -9.03
N LYS A 278 -7.36 20.47 -10.03
CA LYS A 278 -8.43 19.55 -10.46
C LYS A 278 -7.87 18.28 -11.09
N SER A 279 -6.77 18.35 -11.86
CA SER A 279 -6.14 17.18 -12.49
C SER A 279 -5.31 16.34 -11.50
N ARG A 280 -4.81 16.91 -10.38
CA ARG A 280 -4.23 16.15 -9.27
C ARG A 280 -5.16 15.06 -8.75
N ARG A 281 -6.45 15.33 -8.71
CA ARG A 281 -7.45 14.33 -8.35
C ARG A 281 -7.53 13.18 -9.35
N LYS A 282 -7.09 13.38 -10.61
CA LYS A 282 -7.16 12.42 -11.72
C LYS A 282 -5.81 11.78 -12.08
N GLY A 283 -4.78 11.87 -11.20
CA GLY A 283 -3.47 11.28 -11.44
C GLY A 283 -3.57 9.82 -11.90
N LYS A 284 -2.79 9.45 -12.93
CA LYS A 284 -2.77 8.09 -13.46
C LYS A 284 -2.29 7.12 -12.36
N PRO A 285 -2.91 5.93 -12.21
CA PRO A 285 -2.41 4.93 -11.28
C PRO A 285 -1.00 4.48 -11.66
N THR A 286 -0.12 4.43 -10.67
CA THR A 286 1.27 3.99 -10.85
C THR A 286 1.54 2.63 -10.24
N ARG A 287 0.81 2.29 -9.15
CA ARG A 287 0.93 1.02 -8.45
C ARG A 287 -0.41 0.61 -7.84
N PHE A 288 -0.71 -0.68 -7.95
CA PHE A 288 -1.75 -1.37 -7.18
C PHE A 288 -1.07 -2.33 -6.21
N VAL A 289 -1.50 -2.31 -4.96
CA VAL A 289 -1.12 -3.30 -3.94
C VAL A 289 -2.40 -3.95 -3.46
N PHE A 290 -2.45 -5.26 -3.41
CA PHE A 290 -3.61 -6.05 -2.98
C PHE A 290 -3.13 -7.26 -2.17
N ASP A 291 -4.01 -7.82 -1.33
CA ASP A 291 -3.80 -9.02 -0.53
C ASP A 291 -4.01 -10.31 -1.32
#